data_e2c29f36244d5357f1d4e86e1634bbf0
#
_entry.id   e2c29f36244d5357f1d4e86e1634bbf0
#
_cell.length_a   1.000
_cell.length_b   1.000
_cell.length_c   1.000
_cell.angle_alpha   90.00
_cell.angle_beta   90.00
_cell.angle_gamma   90.00
#
_symmetry.space_group_name_H-M   'P 1'
#
loop_
_entity.id
_entity.type
_entity.pdbx_description
1 polymer ?
#
loop_
_entity_poly.entity_id
_entity_poly.type
_entity_poly.pdbx_seq_one_letter_code
_entity_poly.pdbx_strand_id
1 'polypeptide(L)'
;NAAERKADWWLYGGIYRPVWLEVVPAVHMRHFVLNADQHGKLQAAIELEGDAKGYELSVSVRSLKDGKDMYTQANKPTLSHQIKDSNKEQLVEGNWMNIQPWSTEDPNLYVARLELKNPEGKTVQSRETRIGFRTIEFFPQDGVYLNGTKLVVKGVNHHSFSVDGGRATSAAMSRQDALLVKEMNMNAVRSHYPPDEHFLDMCDSLGIVYMDELAGWQNGYDSKVGPKLVKEMIERDVNHPSIIIWSNGNEGGWNYNLDPLFAQYDKLQKRHMVHPWADFNDLDTHHYPTYLTGVARFTNGYKVFMPTEFMHAMYDQGGGAGLRDFWDRWCTNPLFAGGFIWVFCDEAPKRSDKGGILDSDKSNAPDGVVGPRREKEGSYYAIRAQWSPIQLKPLLITDHFDGSFLVTNEYTYTNLDKCRMTYKIRTCETPLKNVLESGKVIAEGHVQLPAIAPGETGKARFTLPASFREGDVLELEAFDKEGKSICNWTYPIRLAKQYFDHKMAQTPMTLEAVQPATATQTATSIELKSDRV
;
A
#
# COMPACT_ATOMS: atom_id res chain seq x y z
N ASN A 1 4.83 15.56 -27.36
CA ASN A 1 4.76 15.13 -25.99
C ASN A 1 3.88 16.03 -25.09
N ALA A 2 2.65 16.36 -25.56
CA ALA A 2 1.71 17.19 -24.81
C ALA A 2 1.17 16.43 -23.58
N ALA A 3 1.04 15.10 -23.69
CA ALA A 3 0.54 14.21 -22.64
C ALA A 3 1.32 14.29 -21.31
N GLU A 4 2.62 14.63 -21.35
CA GLU A 4 3.45 14.73 -20.15
C GLU A 4 3.78 16.18 -19.76
N ARG A 5 3.78 17.12 -20.72
CA ARG A 5 4.25 18.49 -20.49
C ARG A 5 3.26 19.40 -19.78
N LYS A 6 2.01 19.01 -19.67
CA LYS A 6 0.95 19.80 -19.04
C LYS A 6 0.48 19.22 -17.70
N ALA A 7 1.25 18.26 -17.18
CA ALA A 7 0.97 17.68 -15.87
C ALA A 7 1.16 18.72 -14.75
N ASP A 8 0.45 18.53 -13.67
CA ASP A 8 0.50 19.36 -12.46
C ASP A 8 1.59 18.92 -11.47
N TRP A 9 2.41 17.94 -11.86
CA TRP A 9 3.61 17.52 -11.12
C TRP A 9 4.89 18.07 -11.75
N TRP A 10 5.99 18.03 -10.98
CA TRP A 10 7.29 18.51 -11.41
C TRP A 10 7.80 17.78 -12.65
N LEU A 11 8.19 18.53 -13.67
CA LEU A 11 8.76 18.01 -14.92
C LEU A 11 10.28 18.11 -14.89
N TYR A 12 10.95 16.97 -15.00
CA TYR A 12 12.41 16.89 -15.04
C TYR A 12 12.89 16.50 -16.44
N GLY A 13 13.95 17.16 -16.89
CA GLY A 13 14.61 16.82 -18.14
C GLY A 13 15.70 15.77 -17.95
N GLY A 14 16.12 15.15 -19.06
CA GLY A 14 17.26 14.21 -19.08
C GLY A 14 16.86 12.75 -18.91
N ILE A 15 17.88 11.90 -18.76
CA ILE A 15 17.75 10.46 -18.53
C ILE A 15 17.93 10.22 -17.03
N TYR A 16 16.86 9.88 -16.33
CA TYR A 16 16.86 9.67 -14.87
C TYR A 16 16.76 8.21 -14.45
N ARG A 17 16.57 7.29 -15.41
CA ARG A 17 16.57 5.84 -15.18
C ARG A 17 17.82 5.19 -15.75
N PRO A 18 18.21 3.99 -15.25
CA PRO A 18 19.36 3.28 -15.77
C PRO A 18 19.26 2.99 -17.27
N VAL A 19 20.39 3.04 -17.94
CA VAL A 19 20.55 2.63 -19.35
C VAL A 19 21.62 1.56 -19.40
N TRP A 20 21.31 0.44 -20.07
CA TRP A 20 22.24 -0.67 -20.22
C TRP A 20 22.25 -1.18 -21.65
N LEU A 21 23.29 -1.92 -21.98
CA LEU A 21 23.42 -2.67 -23.22
C LEU A 21 23.26 -4.17 -22.90
N GLU A 22 22.29 -4.80 -23.52
CA GLU A 22 22.09 -6.24 -23.41
C GLU A 22 22.71 -6.94 -24.62
N VAL A 23 23.56 -7.94 -24.37
CA VAL A 23 24.13 -8.80 -25.39
C VAL A 23 23.42 -10.15 -25.32
N VAL A 24 22.78 -10.54 -26.41
CA VAL A 24 21.99 -11.78 -26.50
C VAL A 24 22.57 -12.71 -27.57
N PRO A 25 22.36 -14.04 -27.46
CA PRO A 25 22.68 -14.99 -28.53
C PRO A 25 21.89 -14.70 -29.80
N ALA A 26 22.34 -15.21 -30.95
CA ALA A 26 21.62 -15.08 -32.22
C ALA A 26 20.21 -15.72 -32.17
N VAL A 27 20.06 -16.79 -31.39
CA VAL A 27 18.76 -17.38 -31.06
C VAL A 27 18.50 -17.15 -29.58
N HIS A 28 17.43 -16.41 -29.26
CA HIS A 28 17.16 -16.01 -27.87
C HIS A 28 15.66 -15.81 -27.60
N MET A 29 15.32 -15.81 -26.32
CA MET A 29 14.01 -15.37 -25.84
C MET A 29 13.95 -13.84 -25.90
N ARG A 30 13.12 -13.28 -26.79
CA ARG A 30 12.92 -11.83 -26.92
C ARG A 30 12.10 -11.28 -25.76
N HIS A 31 10.98 -11.94 -25.46
CA HIS A 31 10.07 -11.57 -24.40
C HIS A 31 9.33 -12.78 -23.87
N PHE A 32 8.81 -12.68 -22.64
CA PHE A 32 7.94 -13.71 -22.06
C PHE A 32 6.92 -13.10 -21.09
N VAL A 33 5.74 -13.69 -21.07
CA VAL A 33 4.65 -13.36 -20.15
C VAL A 33 4.33 -14.60 -19.33
N LEU A 34 4.26 -14.43 -18.02
CA LEU A 34 3.92 -15.50 -17.09
C LEU A 34 2.56 -15.23 -16.44
N ASN A 35 1.80 -16.30 -16.25
CA ASN A 35 0.61 -16.29 -15.40
C ASN A 35 0.70 -17.49 -14.44
N ALA A 36 0.74 -17.18 -13.14
CA ALA A 36 0.83 -18.16 -12.06
C ALA A 36 -0.42 -18.02 -11.18
N ASP A 37 -1.35 -18.98 -11.25
CA ASP A 37 -2.59 -18.93 -10.50
C ASP A 37 -2.45 -19.49 -9.06
N GLN A 38 -3.39 -19.17 -8.20
CA GLN A 38 -3.39 -19.58 -6.78
C GLN A 38 -3.40 -21.10 -6.56
N HIS A 39 -3.73 -21.90 -7.59
CA HIS A 39 -3.80 -23.36 -7.52
C HIS A 39 -2.50 -24.03 -8.01
N GLY A 40 -1.50 -23.24 -8.39
CA GLY A 40 -0.19 -23.71 -8.82
C GLY A 40 -0.04 -23.92 -10.33
N LYS A 41 -1.03 -23.55 -11.15
CA LYS A 41 -0.87 -23.54 -12.60
C LYS A 41 0.02 -22.37 -13.00
N LEU A 42 1.09 -22.66 -13.73
CA LEU A 42 1.94 -21.67 -14.38
C LEU A 42 1.85 -21.84 -15.89
N GLN A 43 1.58 -20.73 -16.58
CA GLN A 43 1.63 -20.60 -18.03
C GLN A 43 2.74 -19.62 -18.39
N ALA A 44 3.55 -19.97 -19.38
CA ALA A 44 4.62 -19.12 -19.91
C ALA A 44 4.44 -19.00 -21.43
N ALA A 45 4.11 -17.80 -21.89
CA ALA A 45 4.06 -17.44 -23.31
C ALA A 45 5.38 -16.77 -23.67
N ILE A 46 6.17 -17.38 -24.54
CA ILE A 46 7.56 -17.01 -24.83
C ILE A 46 7.70 -16.68 -26.30
N GLU A 47 8.17 -15.49 -26.60
CA GLU A 47 8.51 -15.02 -27.94
C GLU A 47 10.00 -15.20 -28.19
N LEU A 48 10.32 -15.81 -29.33
CA LEU A 48 11.69 -16.11 -29.74
C LEU A 48 12.13 -15.20 -30.87
N GLU A 49 13.40 -14.94 -30.94
CA GLU A 49 14.07 -14.31 -32.08
C GLU A 49 15.19 -15.22 -32.59
N GLY A 50 15.34 -15.33 -33.90
CA GLY A 50 16.22 -16.29 -34.57
C GLY A 50 15.55 -17.61 -34.84
N ASP A 51 16.23 -18.52 -35.60
CA ASP A 51 15.71 -19.84 -35.92
C ASP A 51 15.95 -20.82 -34.77
N ALA A 52 14.94 -20.99 -33.94
CA ALA A 52 14.96 -21.87 -32.77
C ALA A 52 14.38 -23.27 -33.03
N LYS A 53 14.16 -23.67 -34.29
CA LYS A 53 13.65 -25.00 -34.60
C LYS A 53 14.58 -26.08 -34.05
N GLY A 54 14.03 -27.04 -33.32
CA GLY A 54 14.78 -28.11 -32.65
C GLY A 54 15.41 -27.71 -31.31
N TYR A 55 15.28 -26.47 -30.88
CA TYR A 55 15.66 -26.05 -29.53
C TYR A 55 14.64 -26.55 -28.51
N GLU A 56 15.04 -26.57 -27.24
CA GLU A 56 14.20 -26.92 -26.10
C GLU A 56 14.07 -25.70 -25.17
N LEU A 57 12.84 -25.37 -24.81
CA LEU A 57 12.55 -24.49 -23.69
C LEU A 57 12.32 -25.29 -22.43
N SER A 58 12.85 -24.83 -21.31
CA SER A 58 12.54 -25.43 -20.02
C SER A 58 12.17 -24.35 -19.00
N VAL A 59 11.24 -24.70 -18.09
CA VAL A 59 10.77 -23.82 -17.02
C VAL A 59 10.87 -24.56 -15.69
N SER A 60 11.55 -23.97 -14.73
CA SER A 60 11.62 -24.44 -13.34
C SER A 60 11.19 -23.34 -12.38
N VAL A 61 10.74 -23.72 -11.19
CA VAL A 61 10.27 -22.81 -10.15
C VAL A 61 10.96 -23.14 -8.84
N ARG A 62 11.46 -22.13 -8.15
CA ARG A 62 12.13 -22.24 -6.86
C ARG A 62 11.50 -21.26 -5.86
N SER A 63 11.24 -21.71 -4.64
CA SER A 63 10.77 -20.83 -3.55
C SER A 63 11.84 -19.79 -3.22
N LEU A 64 11.45 -18.52 -3.17
CA LEU A 64 12.36 -17.44 -2.78
C LEU A 64 12.64 -17.45 -1.26
N LYS A 65 11.72 -17.98 -0.46
CA LYS A 65 11.79 -18.01 1.00
C LYS A 65 12.88 -18.94 1.53
N ASP A 66 13.01 -20.14 0.97
CA ASP A 66 13.91 -21.17 1.46
C ASP A 66 14.82 -21.80 0.38
N GLY A 67 14.73 -21.30 -0.84
CA GLY A 67 15.56 -21.72 -1.97
C GLY A 67 15.24 -23.09 -2.53
N LYS A 68 14.16 -23.75 -2.08
CA LYS A 68 13.82 -25.10 -2.53
C LYS A 68 13.18 -25.11 -3.90
N ASP A 69 13.55 -26.09 -4.70
CA ASP A 69 12.88 -26.37 -5.96
C ASP A 69 11.45 -26.86 -5.73
N MET A 70 10.53 -26.31 -6.51
CA MET A 70 9.15 -26.75 -6.55
C MET A 70 8.98 -27.85 -7.59
N TYR A 71 8.06 -28.76 -7.32
CA TYR A 71 7.84 -29.92 -8.19
C TYR A 71 6.45 -29.85 -8.82
N THR A 72 6.37 -30.24 -10.08
CA THR A 72 5.12 -30.38 -10.80
C THR A 72 4.31 -31.58 -10.28
N GLN A 73 3.03 -31.64 -10.65
CA GLN A 73 2.17 -32.80 -10.35
C GLN A 73 2.75 -34.13 -10.85
N ALA A 74 3.57 -34.12 -11.92
CA ALA A 74 4.29 -35.27 -12.42
C ALA A 74 5.60 -35.57 -11.66
N ASN A 75 5.83 -34.91 -10.50
CA ASN A 75 7.03 -34.99 -9.68
C ASN A 75 8.32 -34.64 -10.43
N LYS A 76 8.27 -33.66 -11.32
CA LYS A 76 9.42 -33.12 -12.05
C LYS A 76 9.73 -31.70 -11.58
N PRO A 77 11.02 -31.35 -11.37
CA PRO A 77 11.39 -29.97 -10.99
C PRO A 77 11.37 -29.01 -12.19
N THR A 78 11.28 -29.52 -13.40
CA THR A 78 11.36 -28.75 -14.64
C THR A 78 10.35 -29.26 -15.66
N LEU A 79 9.72 -28.35 -16.36
CA LEU A 79 8.93 -28.62 -17.57
C LEU A 79 9.80 -28.34 -18.78
N SER A 80 9.71 -29.24 -19.80
CA SER A 80 10.42 -29.10 -21.08
C SER A 80 9.43 -29.04 -22.23
N HIS A 81 9.73 -28.19 -23.21
CA HIS A 81 8.94 -27.97 -24.42
C HIS A 81 9.87 -27.93 -25.65
N GLN A 82 9.67 -28.83 -26.60
CA GLN A 82 10.42 -28.86 -27.86
C GLN A 82 9.85 -27.88 -28.87
N ILE A 83 10.69 -26.99 -29.38
CA ILE A 83 10.29 -25.96 -30.36
C ILE A 83 10.23 -26.60 -31.75
N LYS A 84 9.02 -26.61 -32.31
CA LYS A 84 8.74 -27.12 -33.66
C LYS A 84 8.69 -26.04 -34.73
N ASP A 85 8.22 -24.87 -34.35
CA ASP A 85 8.06 -23.70 -35.21
C ASP A 85 8.45 -22.42 -34.42
N SER A 86 9.59 -21.84 -34.79
CA SER A 86 10.14 -20.66 -34.12
C SER A 86 9.42 -19.34 -34.46
N ASN A 87 8.60 -19.35 -35.53
CA ASN A 87 7.83 -18.17 -35.92
C ASN A 87 6.55 -17.99 -35.08
N LYS A 88 6.23 -18.97 -34.24
CA LYS A 88 5.07 -18.93 -33.34
C LYS A 88 5.53 -18.70 -31.92
N GLU A 89 4.70 -17.99 -31.17
CA GLU A 89 4.85 -17.92 -29.72
C GLU A 89 4.80 -19.33 -29.12
N GLN A 90 5.70 -19.60 -28.20
CA GLN A 90 5.77 -20.89 -27.51
C GLN A 90 4.99 -20.80 -26.20
N LEU A 91 4.03 -21.69 -25.99
CA LEU A 91 3.29 -21.82 -24.74
C LEU A 91 3.81 -23.03 -23.96
N VAL A 92 4.35 -22.80 -22.78
CA VAL A 92 4.73 -23.83 -21.80
C VAL A 92 3.82 -23.71 -20.59
N GLU A 93 3.18 -24.81 -20.21
CA GLU A 93 2.29 -24.79 -19.03
C GLU A 93 2.41 -26.05 -18.18
N GLY A 94 2.14 -25.91 -16.88
CA GLY A 94 2.13 -27.02 -15.94
C GLY A 94 1.61 -26.62 -14.57
N ASN A 95 1.38 -27.62 -13.73
CA ASN A 95 0.90 -27.45 -12.38
C ASN A 95 2.00 -27.77 -11.37
N TRP A 96 2.36 -26.82 -10.53
CA TRP A 96 3.29 -26.99 -9.40
C TRP A 96 2.52 -27.31 -8.13
N MET A 97 3.07 -28.17 -7.31
CA MET A 97 2.45 -28.65 -6.07
C MET A 97 2.97 -27.87 -4.86
N ASN A 98 2.17 -27.85 -3.80
CA ASN A 98 2.53 -27.25 -2.51
C ASN A 98 2.88 -25.77 -2.58
N ILE A 99 2.26 -25.05 -3.52
CA ILE A 99 2.41 -23.62 -3.67
C ILE A 99 1.67 -22.92 -2.53
N GLN A 100 2.32 -21.88 -1.97
CA GLN A 100 1.69 -20.91 -1.10
C GLN A 100 1.33 -19.68 -1.94
N PRO A 101 0.05 -19.31 -2.02
CA PRO A 101 -0.36 -18.15 -2.82
C PRO A 101 0.28 -16.85 -2.34
N TRP A 102 0.50 -15.93 -3.28
CA TRP A 102 0.84 -14.54 -2.98
C TRP A 102 -0.42 -13.76 -2.61
N SER A 103 -0.37 -13.00 -1.53
CA SER A 103 -1.45 -12.09 -1.12
C SER A 103 -0.89 -10.82 -0.47
N THR A 104 -1.77 -9.88 -0.13
CA THR A 104 -1.40 -8.65 0.57
C THR A 104 -0.92 -8.88 2.02
N GLU A 105 -1.19 -10.05 2.59
CA GLU A 105 -0.84 -10.42 3.96
C GLU A 105 0.20 -11.53 4.04
N ASP A 106 0.33 -12.32 2.96
CA ASP A 106 1.33 -13.38 2.78
C ASP A 106 1.93 -13.30 1.37
N PRO A 107 2.90 -12.41 1.12
CA PRO A 107 3.48 -12.19 -0.20
C PRO A 107 4.53 -13.26 -0.54
N ASN A 108 4.06 -14.50 -0.71
CA ASN A 108 4.93 -15.63 -1.04
C ASN A 108 5.43 -15.52 -2.48
N LEU A 109 6.73 -15.39 -2.64
CA LEU A 109 7.41 -15.23 -3.93
C LEU A 109 8.22 -16.45 -4.31
N TYR A 110 8.31 -16.64 -5.60
CA TYR A 110 9.09 -17.70 -6.26
C TYR A 110 9.95 -17.09 -7.35
N VAL A 111 10.97 -17.82 -7.77
CA VAL A 111 11.76 -17.51 -8.96
C VAL A 111 11.40 -18.53 -10.03
N ALA A 112 10.87 -18.03 -11.14
CA ALA A 112 10.73 -18.81 -12.37
C ALA A 112 12.02 -18.64 -13.18
N ARG A 113 12.64 -19.77 -13.52
CA ARG A 113 13.83 -19.82 -14.39
C ARG A 113 13.45 -20.45 -15.71
N LEU A 114 13.67 -19.71 -16.78
CA LEU A 114 13.45 -20.12 -18.15
C LEU A 114 14.82 -20.38 -18.80
N GLU A 115 15.00 -21.51 -19.45
CA GLU A 115 16.22 -21.84 -20.18
C GLU A 115 15.91 -22.20 -21.63
N LEU A 116 16.71 -21.70 -22.54
CA LEU A 116 16.72 -22.09 -23.96
C LEU A 116 17.95 -22.94 -24.23
N LYS A 117 17.75 -24.17 -24.67
CA LYS A 117 18.81 -25.13 -25.02
C LYS A 117 18.82 -25.37 -26.51
N ASN A 118 20.03 -25.42 -27.08
CA ASN A 118 20.20 -25.75 -28.49
C ASN A 118 19.98 -27.27 -28.75
N PRO A 119 19.95 -27.72 -30.02
CA PRO A 119 19.74 -29.14 -30.35
C PRO A 119 20.77 -30.08 -29.74
N GLU A 120 21.97 -29.60 -29.39
CA GLU A 120 23.03 -30.37 -28.72
C GLU A 120 22.82 -30.42 -27.18
N GLY A 121 21.73 -29.83 -26.66
CA GLY A 121 21.40 -29.84 -25.24
C GLY A 121 22.15 -28.80 -24.40
N LYS A 122 22.90 -27.87 -25.02
CA LYS A 122 23.62 -26.81 -24.33
C LYS A 122 22.67 -25.62 -24.06
N THR A 123 22.60 -25.14 -22.82
CA THR A 123 21.91 -23.91 -22.49
C THR A 123 22.58 -22.71 -23.17
N VAL A 124 21.87 -22.04 -24.04
CA VAL A 124 22.33 -20.81 -24.77
C VAL A 124 21.88 -19.54 -24.12
N GLN A 125 20.73 -19.55 -23.43
CA GLN A 125 20.23 -18.44 -22.65
C GLN A 125 19.47 -18.92 -21.42
N SER A 126 19.61 -18.17 -20.32
CA SER A 126 18.81 -18.35 -19.10
C SER A 126 18.27 -17.00 -18.66
N ARG A 127 17.03 -16.98 -18.26
CA ARG A 127 16.33 -15.82 -17.69
C ARG A 127 15.69 -16.21 -16.38
N GLU A 128 15.79 -15.36 -15.39
CA GLU A 128 15.08 -15.52 -14.11
C GLU A 128 14.17 -14.32 -13.87
N THR A 129 12.99 -14.57 -13.33
CA THR A 129 12.07 -13.52 -12.88
C THR A 129 11.37 -13.95 -11.61
N ARG A 130 11.01 -12.98 -10.76
CA ARG A 130 10.17 -13.24 -9.60
C ARG A 130 8.72 -13.39 -10.03
N ILE A 131 8.01 -14.31 -9.42
CA ILE A 131 6.57 -14.52 -9.60
C ILE A 131 5.89 -14.75 -8.26
N GLY A 132 4.60 -14.45 -8.22
CA GLY A 132 3.70 -14.85 -7.13
C GLY A 132 2.53 -15.62 -7.71
N PHE A 133 2.22 -16.77 -7.13
CA PHE A 133 1.05 -17.54 -7.54
C PHE A 133 -0.21 -16.88 -6.96
N ARG A 134 -1.03 -16.30 -7.82
CA ARG A 134 -2.25 -15.61 -7.42
C ARG A 134 -3.26 -15.56 -8.55
N THR A 135 -4.54 -15.40 -8.19
CA THR A 135 -5.63 -15.16 -9.12
C THR A 135 -6.24 -13.80 -8.82
N ILE A 136 -6.35 -12.95 -9.84
CA ILE A 136 -7.06 -11.66 -9.80
C ILE A 136 -8.31 -11.80 -10.66
N GLU A 137 -9.44 -11.43 -10.09
CA GLU A 137 -10.73 -11.45 -10.78
C GLU A 137 -11.45 -10.13 -10.56
N PHE A 138 -12.08 -9.64 -11.60
CA PHE A 138 -12.97 -8.50 -11.54
C PHE A 138 -14.38 -8.97 -11.89
N PHE A 139 -15.30 -8.79 -10.95
CA PHE A 139 -16.71 -9.11 -11.15
C PHE A 139 -17.50 -7.80 -11.29
N PRO A 140 -18.03 -7.49 -12.49
CA PRO A 140 -18.94 -6.38 -12.67
C PRO A 140 -20.08 -6.47 -11.66
N GLN A 141 -20.48 -5.34 -11.07
CA GLN A 141 -21.55 -5.25 -10.06
C GLN A 141 -21.23 -5.97 -8.73
N ASP A 142 -19.96 -6.26 -8.46
CA ASP A 142 -19.55 -6.84 -7.18
C ASP A 142 -18.21 -6.26 -6.70
N GLY A 143 -17.07 -6.51 -7.37
CA GLY A 143 -15.78 -5.99 -6.93
C GLY A 143 -14.55 -6.67 -7.51
N VAL A 144 -13.42 -6.36 -6.91
CA VAL A 144 -12.11 -6.96 -7.20
C VAL A 144 -11.85 -8.08 -6.21
N TYR A 145 -11.36 -9.21 -6.70
CA TYR A 145 -11.07 -10.39 -5.89
C TYR A 145 -9.62 -10.82 -6.06
N LEU A 146 -8.97 -11.10 -4.96
CA LEU A 146 -7.64 -11.69 -4.92
C LEU A 146 -7.75 -13.07 -4.26
N ASN A 147 -7.38 -14.11 -4.99
CA ASN A 147 -7.46 -15.51 -4.53
C ASN A 147 -8.86 -15.90 -4.03
N GLY A 148 -9.90 -15.47 -4.74
CA GLY A 148 -11.30 -15.77 -4.40
C GLY A 148 -11.86 -14.99 -3.21
N THR A 149 -11.09 -14.05 -2.63
CA THR A 149 -11.56 -13.17 -1.54
C THR A 149 -11.67 -11.74 -2.01
N LYS A 150 -12.78 -11.06 -1.68
CA LYS A 150 -13.01 -9.67 -2.05
C LYS A 150 -11.93 -8.77 -1.46
N LEU A 151 -11.29 -7.99 -2.30
CA LEU A 151 -10.23 -7.06 -1.93
C LEU A 151 -10.79 -5.65 -1.78
N VAL A 152 -10.56 -5.03 -0.63
CA VAL A 152 -10.79 -3.61 -0.42
C VAL A 152 -9.45 -2.89 -0.48
N VAL A 153 -9.31 -2.00 -1.47
CA VAL A 153 -8.08 -1.24 -1.71
C VAL A 153 -7.95 -0.12 -0.68
N LYS A 154 -6.95 -0.19 0.17
CA LYS A 154 -6.52 0.87 1.09
C LYS A 154 -5.26 1.50 0.49
N GLY A 155 -5.43 2.39 -0.48
CA GLY A 155 -4.37 2.81 -1.39
C GLY A 155 -3.94 4.26 -1.25
N VAL A 156 -2.79 4.57 -1.84
CA VAL A 156 -2.25 5.91 -1.96
C VAL A 156 -1.66 6.13 -3.36
N ASN A 157 -1.80 7.35 -3.88
CA ASN A 157 -1.09 7.77 -5.08
C ASN A 157 0.39 8.04 -4.75
N HIS A 158 1.30 7.68 -5.63
CA HIS A 158 2.73 7.79 -5.40
C HIS A 158 3.44 8.36 -6.62
N HIS A 159 4.20 9.42 -6.42
CA HIS A 159 5.15 9.94 -7.39
C HIS A 159 6.57 9.45 -7.09
N SER A 160 7.30 9.05 -8.13
CA SER A 160 8.76 8.80 -8.01
C SER A 160 9.46 10.13 -7.80
N PHE A 161 9.68 10.49 -6.53
CA PHE A 161 10.18 11.82 -6.14
C PHE A 161 11.22 11.76 -5.03
N SER A 162 12.22 12.62 -5.16
CA SER A 162 13.28 12.83 -4.18
C SER A 162 13.61 14.32 -4.11
N VAL A 163 13.76 14.85 -2.90
CA VAL A 163 14.10 16.27 -2.65
C VAL A 163 15.36 16.71 -3.41
N ASP A 164 16.39 15.89 -3.39
CA ASP A 164 17.70 16.22 -3.94
C ASP A 164 17.89 15.71 -5.39
N GLY A 165 17.16 14.69 -5.82
CA GLY A 165 17.31 14.02 -7.12
C GLY A 165 16.10 14.15 -8.07
N GLY A 166 15.03 14.83 -7.66
CA GLY A 166 13.80 14.87 -8.44
C GLY A 166 13.26 13.46 -8.70
N ARG A 167 13.10 13.07 -9.97
CA ARG A 167 12.66 11.72 -10.38
C ARG A 167 13.75 10.64 -10.34
N ALA A 168 14.99 10.99 -10.08
CA ALA A 168 16.07 10.02 -9.90
C ALA A 168 15.97 9.43 -8.49
N THR A 169 15.21 8.35 -8.34
CA THR A 169 15.03 7.62 -7.09
C THR A 169 15.97 6.42 -6.99
N SER A 170 16.14 5.89 -5.80
CA SER A 170 17.01 4.75 -5.54
C SER A 170 16.23 3.56 -4.98
N ALA A 171 16.77 2.35 -5.09
CA ALA A 171 16.19 1.17 -4.48
C ALA A 171 16.02 1.30 -2.95
N ALA A 172 16.91 2.05 -2.28
CA ALA A 172 16.79 2.33 -0.85
C ALA A 172 15.57 3.21 -0.55
N MET A 173 15.31 4.25 -1.37
CA MET A 173 14.11 5.08 -1.25
C MET A 173 12.84 4.29 -1.54
N SER A 174 12.82 3.51 -2.61
CA SER A 174 11.67 2.64 -2.92
C SER A 174 11.35 1.70 -1.77
N ARG A 175 12.38 1.15 -1.13
CA ARG A 175 12.20 0.31 0.06
C ARG A 175 11.62 1.11 1.22
N GLN A 176 12.10 2.33 1.46
CA GLN A 176 11.59 3.20 2.51
C GLN A 176 10.12 3.56 2.27
N ASP A 177 9.77 3.98 1.05
CA ASP A 177 8.41 4.37 0.68
C ASP A 177 7.44 3.19 0.82
N ALA A 178 7.79 2.02 0.28
CA ALA A 178 6.96 0.82 0.40
C ALA A 178 6.78 0.35 1.85
N LEU A 179 7.81 0.49 2.71
CA LEU A 179 7.69 0.20 4.13
C LEU A 179 6.76 1.19 4.83
N LEU A 180 6.81 2.49 4.51
CA LEU A 180 5.91 3.50 5.06
C LEU A 180 4.46 3.23 4.64
N VAL A 181 4.22 2.85 3.38
CA VAL A 181 2.89 2.41 2.92
C VAL A 181 2.36 1.27 3.79
N LYS A 182 3.16 0.24 4.04
CA LYS A 182 2.76 -0.87 4.94
C LYS A 182 2.60 -0.44 6.39
N GLU A 183 3.43 0.47 6.88
CA GLU A 183 3.32 0.99 8.25
C GLU A 183 2.04 1.78 8.48
N MET A 184 1.51 2.43 7.44
CA MET A 184 0.20 3.09 7.46
C MET A 184 -0.98 2.12 7.30
N ASN A 185 -0.74 0.80 7.31
CA ASN A 185 -1.73 -0.24 7.09
C ASN A 185 -2.39 -0.18 5.69
N MET A 186 -1.71 0.42 4.73
CA MET A 186 -2.10 0.42 3.33
C MET A 186 -1.75 -0.90 2.65
N ASN A 187 -2.51 -1.26 1.62
CA ASN A 187 -2.29 -2.46 0.83
C ASN A 187 -2.14 -2.20 -0.67
N ALA A 188 -2.20 -0.94 -1.11
CA ALA A 188 -2.21 -0.60 -2.52
C ALA A 188 -1.48 0.71 -2.84
N VAL A 189 -0.95 0.82 -4.05
CA VAL A 189 -0.36 2.03 -4.61
C VAL A 189 -0.82 2.21 -6.05
N ARG A 190 -1.03 3.47 -6.46
CA ARG A 190 -1.19 3.92 -7.85
C ARG A 190 -0.13 4.97 -8.18
N SER A 191 0.34 4.99 -9.41
CA SER A 191 1.20 6.08 -9.93
C SER A 191 0.64 6.65 -11.23
N HIS A 192 1.07 7.85 -11.61
CA HIS A 192 0.66 8.56 -12.84
C HIS A 192 1.54 8.22 -14.06
N TYR A 193 2.47 7.34 -13.89
CA TYR A 193 3.41 6.85 -14.91
C TYR A 193 4.09 5.58 -14.39
N PRO A 194 4.62 4.72 -15.26
CA PRO A 194 5.29 3.50 -14.83
C PRO A 194 6.37 3.79 -13.79
N PRO A 195 6.38 3.13 -12.63
CA PRO A 195 7.33 3.38 -11.57
C PRO A 195 8.73 2.84 -11.91
N ASP A 196 9.70 3.06 -11.02
CA ASP A 196 10.96 2.35 -11.07
C ASP A 196 10.76 0.85 -10.77
N GLU A 197 11.46 -0.05 -11.47
CA GLU A 197 11.34 -1.50 -11.29
C GLU A 197 11.58 -1.93 -9.84
N HIS A 198 12.57 -1.33 -9.17
CA HIS A 198 12.85 -1.61 -7.77
C HIS A 198 11.71 -1.21 -6.82
N PHE A 199 10.77 -0.34 -7.22
CA PHE A 199 9.56 -0.06 -6.44
C PHE A 199 8.53 -1.18 -6.59
N LEU A 200 8.31 -1.68 -7.82
CA LEU A 200 7.47 -2.86 -8.06
C LEU A 200 8.02 -4.09 -7.34
N ASP A 201 9.34 -4.27 -7.36
CA ASP A 201 10.02 -5.31 -6.59
C ASP A 201 9.71 -5.27 -5.09
N MET A 202 9.61 -4.06 -4.53
CA MET A 202 9.21 -3.88 -3.13
C MET A 202 7.73 -4.15 -2.92
N CYS A 203 6.87 -3.72 -3.85
CA CYS A 203 5.44 -4.02 -3.81
C CYS A 203 5.19 -5.55 -3.84
N ASP A 204 5.87 -6.28 -4.73
CA ASP A 204 5.83 -7.73 -4.77
C ASP A 204 6.22 -8.37 -3.44
N SER A 205 7.32 -7.86 -2.84
CA SER A 205 7.91 -8.41 -1.61
C SER A 205 7.10 -8.12 -0.36
N LEU A 206 6.35 -7.03 -0.33
CA LEU A 206 5.59 -6.57 0.84
C LEU A 206 4.08 -6.81 0.72
N GLY A 207 3.60 -7.38 -0.39
CA GLY A 207 2.17 -7.60 -0.59
C GLY A 207 1.41 -6.27 -0.77
N ILE A 208 1.93 -5.38 -1.58
CA ILE A 208 1.27 -4.13 -1.97
C ILE A 208 0.75 -4.33 -3.39
N VAL A 209 -0.56 -4.29 -3.60
CA VAL A 209 -1.14 -4.33 -4.94
C VAL A 209 -0.90 -3.01 -5.67
N TYR A 210 -0.77 -3.07 -6.98
CA TYR A 210 -0.36 -1.91 -7.77
C TYR A 210 -1.30 -1.67 -8.95
N MET A 211 -1.66 -0.40 -9.15
CA MET A 211 -2.28 0.11 -10.38
C MET A 211 -1.20 0.85 -11.17
N ASP A 212 -0.75 0.24 -12.25
CA ASP A 212 0.27 0.81 -13.13
C ASP A 212 -0.36 1.60 -14.25
N GLU A 213 0.17 2.80 -14.51
CA GLU A 213 -0.47 3.77 -15.39
C GLU A 213 0.43 4.21 -16.54
N LEU A 214 -0.14 4.21 -17.75
CA LEU A 214 0.44 4.91 -18.89
C LEU A 214 0.32 6.41 -18.63
N ALA A 215 1.44 7.12 -18.62
CA ALA A 215 1.43 8.55 -18.39
C ALA A 215 0.53 9.29 -19.38
N GLY A 216 -0.16 10.31 -18.88
CA GLY A 216 -1.09 11.16 -19.63
C GLY A 216 -1.95 11.94 -18.65
N TRP A 217 -1.85 13.26 -18.62
CA TRP A 217 -2.65 14.12 -17.74
C TRP A 217 -3.44 15.11 -18.56
N GLN A 218 -4.76 14.94 -18.59
CA GLN A 218 -5.72 15.72 -19.39
C GLN A 218 -5.43 15.74 -20.91
N ASN A 219 -4.34 15.13 -21.36
CA ASN A 219 -3.98 14.93 -22.75
C ASN A 219 -3.38 13.55 -22.93
N GLY A 220 -4.01 12.71 -23.75
CA GLY A 220 -3.53 11.36 -24.08
C GLY A 220 -2.37 11.35 -25.06
N TYR A 221 -1.66 10.24 -25.11
CA TYR A 221 -0.72 9.96 -26.19
C TYR A 221 -1.45 9.73 -27.53
N ASP A 222 -0.83 10.15 -28.62
CA ASP A 222 -1.35 9.91 -29.95
C ASP A 222 -1.22 8.44 -30.36
N SER A 223 -1.88 8.08 -31.49
CA SER A 223 -1.86 6.71 -32.01
C SER A 223 -0.57 6.30 -32.73
N LYS A 224 0.49 7.16 -32.71
CA LYS A 224 1.82 6.83 -33.23
C LYS A 224 2.78 6.44 -32.11
N VAL A 225 2.83 7.26 -31.06
CA VAL A 225 3.72 7.05 -29.92
C VAL A 225 3.07 6.16 -28.87
N GLY A 226 1.77 6.34 -28.61
CA GLY A 226 1.04 5.61 -27.58
C GLY A 226 1.18 4.09 -27.66
N PRO A 227 1.01 3.44 -28.83
CA PRO A 227 1.14 1.98 -28.94
C PRO A 227 2.49 1.44 -28.50
N LYS A 228 3.57 2.18 -28.81
CA LYS A 228 4.91 1.81 -28.36
C LYS A 228 5.04 1.88 -26.83
N LEU A 229 4.53 2.94 -26.22
CA LEU A 229 4.62 3.16 -24.77
C LEU A 229 3.78 2.15 -23.99
N VAL A 230 2.56 1.82 -24.44
CA VAL A 230 1.74 0.75 -23.86
C VAL A 230 2.49 -0.58 -23.90
N LYS A 231 3.08 -0.90 -25.06
CA LYS A 231 3.86 -2.12 -25.22
C LYS A 231 5.04 -2.17 -24.26
N GLU A 232 5.86 -1.11 -24.21
CA GLU A 232 7.06 -1.03 -23.38
C GLU A 232 6.73 -1.12 -21.89
N MET A 233 5.67 -0.44 -21.42
CA MET A 233 5.19 -0.52 -20.05
C MET A 233 4.78 -1.94 -19.69
N ILE A 234 3.88 -2.55 -20.48
CA ILE A 234 3.37 -3.87 -20.14
C ILE A 234 4.44 -4.95 -20.30
N GLU A 235 5.25 -4.93 -21.37
CA GLU A 235 6.34 -5.91 -21.55
C GLU A 235 7.35 -5.87 -20.39
N ARG A 236 7.60 -4.68 -19.82
CA ARG A 236 8.47 -4.55 -18.65
C ARG A 236 7.83 -5.12 -17.38
N ASP A 237 6.55 -4.79 -17.13
CA ASP A 237 5.95 -4.91 -15.81
C ASP A 237 4.97 -6.09 -15.67
N VAL A 238 4.58 -6.74 -16.77
CA VAL A 238 3.52 -7.77 -16.82
C VAL A 238 3.73 -8.95 -15.85
N ASN A 239 4.97 -9.26 -15.49
CA ASN A 239 5.30 -10.41 -14.64
C ASN A 239 5.28 -10.10 -13.13
N HIS A 240 5.10 -8.84 -12.72
CA HIS A 240 4.98 -8.46 -11.32
C HIS A 240 3.64 -8.94 -10.73
N PRO A 241 3.64 -9.78 -9.68
CA PRO A 241 2.40 -10.23 -9.05
C PRO A 241 1.62 -9.11 -8.35
N SER A 242 2.27 -8.03 -7.96
CA SER A 242 1.65 -6.85 -7.35
C SER A 242 0.70 -6.12 -8.30
N ILE A 243 0.97 -6.09 -9.61
CA ILE A 243 0.11 -5.38 -10.56
C ILE A 243 -1.21 -6.13 -10.72
N ILE A 244 -2.32 -5.44 -10.42
CA ILE A 244 -3.68 -6.00 -10.48
C ILE A 244 -4.58 -5.26 -11.47
N ILE A 245 -4.28 -4.01 -11.80
CA ILE A 245 -5.05 -3.14 -12.69
C ILE A 245 -4.07 -2.34 -13.56
N TRP A 246 -4.42 -2.17 -14.84
CA TRP A 246 -3.76 -1.24 -15.74
C TRP A 246 -4.57 0.05 -15.86
N SER A 247 -3.90 1.16 -16.09
CA SER A 247 -4.51 2.47 -16.24
C SER A 247 -4.01 3.17 -17.51
N ASN A 248 -4.94 3.76 -18.27
CA ASN A 248 -4.63 4.47 -19.51
C ASN A 248 -4.81 5.98 -19.33
N GLY A 249 -3.78 6.63 -18.78
CA GLY A 249 -3.74 8.07 -18.54
C GLY A 249 -4.55 8.53 -17.32
N ASN A 250 -4.57 9.84 -17.08
CA ASN A 250 -5.23 10.49 -15.95
C ASN A 250 -6.13 11.64 -16.41
N GLU A 251 -7.29 11.82 -15.78
CA GLU A 251 -8.20 12.99 -15.91
C GLU A 251 -8.49 13.43 -17.34
N GLY A 252 -8.83 12.48 -18.20
CA GLY A 252 -9.03 12.74 -19.63
C GLY A 252 -7.79 12.52 -20.49
N GLY A 253 -6.66 12.15 -19.88
CA GLY A 253 -5.39 11.88 -20.56
C GLY A 253 -5.31 10.51 -21.23
N TRP A 254 -6.41 9.90 -21.61
CA TRP A 254 -6.47 8.62 -22.28
C TRP A 254 -6.75 8.75 -23.79
N ASN A 255 -6.38 7.72 -24.53
CA ASN A 255 -6.71 7.55 -25.94
C ASN A 255 -7.34 6.17 -26.13
N TYR A 256 -8.64 6.13 -26.43
CA TYR A 256 -9.42 4.89 -26.62
C TYR A 256 -8.84 3.92 -27.65
N ASN A 257 -8.07 4.41 -28.62
CA ASN A 257 -7.39 3.54 -29.60
C ASN A 257 -6.27 2.69 -28.95
N LEU A 258 -5.83 3.03 -27.77
CA LEU A 258 -4.80 2.29 -27.03
C LEU A 258 -5.41 1.17 -26.15
N ASP A 259 -6.68 1.26 -25.78
CA ASP A 259 -7.33 0.33 -24.85
C ASP A 259 -7.17 -1.15 -25.23
N PRO A 260 -7.38 -1.56 -26.49
CA PRO A 260 -7.22 -2.96 -26.87
C PRO A 260 -5.80 -3.50 -26.70
N LEU A 261 -4.80 -2.61 -26.70
CA LEU A 261 -3.40 -2.99 -26.60
C LEU A 261 -3.02 -3.51 -25.20
N PHE A 262 -3.72 -3.05 -24.16
CA PHE A 262 -3.48 -3.54 -22.80
C PHE A 262 -3.74 -5.06 -22.72
N ALA A 263 -4.91 -5.52 -23.18
CA ALA A 263 -5.23 -6.95 -23.20
C ALA A 263 -4.38 -7.73 -24.23
N GLN A 264 -3.90 -7.08 -25.30
CA GLN A 264 -3.03 -7.68 -26.30
C GLN A 264 -1.66 -8.04 -25.72
N TYR A 265 -1.08 -7.15 -24.91
CA TYR A 265 0.25 -7.38 -24.33
C TYR A 265 0.19 -8.12 -22.97
N ASP A 266 -0.88 -7.91 -22.19
CA ASP A 266 -1.19 -8.72 -20.99
C ASP A 266 -2.02 -9.96 -21.34
N LYS A 267 -1.56 -10.71 -22.33
CA LYS A 267 -2.31 -11.76 -23.06
C LYS A 267 -2.76 -12.95 -22.23
N LEU A 268 -2.03 -13.29 -21.16
CA LEU A 268 -2.34 -14.42 -20.30
C LEU A 268 -3.24 -14.06 -19.11
N GLN A 269 -3.02 -12.89 -18.50
CA GLN A 269 -3.77 -12.46 -17.32
C GLN A 269 -4.96 -11.58 -17.67
N LYS A 270 -4.82 -10.74 -18.71
CA LYS A 270 -5.87 -9.81 -19.20
C LYS A 270 -6.48 -9.00 -18.05
N ARG A 271 -5.60 -8.43 -17.21
CA ARG A 271 -6.02 -7.62 -16.07
C ARG A 271 -6.93 -6.49 -16.52
N HIS A 272 -7.81 -6.11 -15.61
CA HIS A 272 -8.75 -5.02 -15.85
C HIS A 272 -8.01 -3.72 -16.16
N MET A 273 -8.56 -2.90 -17.07
CA MET A 273 -7.98 -1.61 -17.47
C MET A 273 -9.00 -0.50 -17.24
N VAL A 274 -8.54 0.62 -16.71
CA VAL A 274 -9.36 1.75 -16.30
C VAL A 274 -8.91 3.06 -16.94
N HIS A 275 -9.83 4.04 -16.93
CA HIS A 275 -9.57 5.45 -17.20
C HIS A 275 -9.81 6.23 -15.91
N PRO A 276 -8.79 6.62 -15.15
CA PRO A 276 -8.95 7.35 -13.89
C PRO A 276 -9.75 8.64 -14.07
N TRP A 277 -10.68 8.88 -13.15
CA TRP A 277 -11.71 9.91 -13.16
C TRP A 277 -12.94 9.57 -13.99
N ALA A 278 -12.91 8.52 -14.79
CA ALA A 278 -14.04 8.12 -15.61
C ALA A 278 -14.88 7.00 -14.99
N ASP A 279 -16.11 6.93 -15.43
CA ASP A 279 -16.96 5.77 -15.33
C ASP A 279 -16.73 4.92 -16.58
N PHE A 280 -15.89 3.92 -16.46
CA PHE A 280 -15.41 3.14 -17.60
C PHE A 280 -15.20 1.67 -17.21
N ASN A 281 -15.56 0.76 -18.09
CA ASN A 281 -15.29 -0.68 -17.96
C ASN A 281 -15.84 -1.28 -16.65
N ASP A 282 -17.09 -0.92 -16.32
CA ASP A 282 -17.81 -1.33 -15.10
C ASP A 282 -17.18 -0.87 -13.77
N LEU A 283 -16.22 0.04 -13.84
CA LEU A 283 -15.58 0.64 -12.68
C LEU A 283 -15.79 2.18 -12.71
N ASP A 284 -16.23 2.71 -11.58
CA ASP A 284 -16.34 4.14 -11.32
C ASP A 284 -15.13 4.59 -10.52
N THR A 285 -14.24 5.33 -11.18
CA THR A 285 -12.97 5.80 -10.62
C THR A 285 -12.98 7.30 -10.32
N HIS A 286 -14.14 7.88 -10.06
CA HIS A 286 -14.32 9.32 -9.88
C HIS A 286 -13.28 9.93 -8.91
N HIS A 287 -12.69 11.07 -9.30
CA HIS A 287 -11.78 11.82 -8.44
C HIS A 287 -12.52 12.73 -7.48
N TYR A 288 -12.04 12.84 -6.28
CA TYR A 288 -12.50 13.74 -5.21
C TYR A 288 -14.02 13.73 -4.99
N PRO A 289 -14.66 12.54 -4.94
CA PRO A 289 -16.07 12.48 -4.62
C PRO A 289 -16.28 12.91 -3.17
N THR A 290 -17.38 13.64 -2.90
CA THR A 290 -17.78 13.88 -1.52
C THR A 290 -18.17 12.55 -0.87
N TYR A 291 -18.11 12.45 0.45
CA TYR A 291 -18.50 11.23 1.14
C TYR A 291 -19.96 10.84 0.89
N LEU A 292 -20.87 11.82 0.68
CA LEU A 292 -22.26 11.55 0.30
C LEU A 292 -22.39 11.04 -1.13
N THR A 293 -21.65 11.61 -2.06
CA THR A 293 -21.62 11.17 -3.47
C THR A 293 -21.18 9.71 -3.57
N GLY A 294 -20.12 9.33 -2.86
CA GLY A 294 -19.61 7.96 -2.87
C GLY A 294 -20.65 6.91 -2.44
N VAL A 295 -21.53 7.27 -1.49
CA VAL A 295 -22.62 6.36 -1.08
C VAL A 295 -23.69 6.21 -2.16
N ALA A 296 -24.05 7.30 -2.84
CA ALA A 296 -25.11 7.29 -3.85
C ALA A 296 -24.69 6.64 -5.17
N ARG A 297 -23.39 6.56 -5.46
CA ARG A 297 -22.90 6.14 -6.77
C ARG A 297 -23.28 4.71 -7.17
N PHE A 298 -23.45 3.79 -6.24
CA PHE A 298 -23.88 2.43 -6.57
C PHE A 298 -25.26 2.38 -7.24
N THR A 299 -26.10 3.40 -7.04
CA THR A 299 -27.43 3.48 -7.71
C THR A 299 -27.32 3.87 -9.19
N ASN A 300 -26.14 4.31 -9.63
CA ASN A 300 -25.87 4.72 -11.02
C ASN A 300 -25.35 3.53 -11.85
N GLY A 301 -26.22 2.53 -12.10
CA GLY A 301 -25.89 1.38 -12.95
C GLY A 301 -25.14 0.26 -12.24
N TYR A 302 -25.09 0.25 -10.91
CA TYR A 302 -24.48 -0.80 -10.10
C TYR A 302 -23.01 -1.08 -10.45
N LYS A 303 -22.23 -0.02 -10.67
CA LYS A 303 -20.80 -0.15 -10.95
C LYS A 303 -19.97 -0.24 -9.69
N VAL A 304 -18.88 -0.97 -9.77
CA VAL A 304 -17.88 -1.02 -8.71
C VAL A 304 -17.32 0.39 -8.50
N PHE A 305 -17.33 0.87 -7.26
CA PHE A 305 -16.86 2.21 -6.92
C PHE A 305 -15.47 2.13 -6.28
N MET A 306 -14.48 2.73 -6.96
CA MET A 306 -13.08 2.79 -6.50
C MET A 306 -12.45 4.12 -6.94
N PRO A 307 -12.63 5.21 -6.18
CA PRO A 307 -12.02 6.49 -6.51
C PRO A 307 -10.50 6.35 -6.60
N THR A 308 -9.95 6.74 -7.75
CA THR A 308 -8.50 6.67 -7.98
C THR A 308 -7.76 7.85 -7.36
N GLU A 309 -8.49 8.89 -6.93
CA GLU A 309 -8.00 9.97 -6.09
C GLU A 309 -9.09 10.46 -5.15
N PHE A 310 -8.77 10.58 -3.86
CA PHE A 310 -9.66 11.20 -2.86
C PHE A 310 -8.85 11.77 -1.69
N MET A 311 -9.46 12.65 -0.90
CA MET A 311 -8.88 13.30 0.27
C MET A 311 -7.57 14.04 -0.01
N HIS A 312 -7.59 14.86 -1.05
CA HIS A 312 -6.49 15.79 -1.32
C HIS A 312 -6.35 16.79 -0.16
N ALA A 313 -5.18 16.83 0.48
CA ALA A 313 -4.96 17.70 1.64
C ALA A 313 -5.24 19.19 1.36
N MET A 314 -5.06 19.61 0.11
CA MET A 314 -5.38 20.96 -0.34
C MET A 314 -6.89 21.29 -0.27
N TYR A 315 -7.76 20.30 -0.46
CA TYR A 315 -9.22 20.52 -0.51
C TYR A 315 -9.91 20.29 0.84
N ASP A 316 -9.50 19.28 1.59
CA ASP A 316 -10.12 18.88 2.84
C ASP A 316 -9.38 19.39 4.09
N GLN A 317 -8.21 19.98 3.90
CA GLN A 317 -7.36 20.64 4.91
C GLN A 317 -6.97 19.76 6.11
N GLY A 318 -7.30 18.49 6.10
CA GLY A 318 -7.17 17.61 7.25
C GLY A 318 -6.10 16.55 7.17
N GLY A 319 -5.44 16.36 6.03
CA GLY A 319 -4.34 15.41 5.87
C GLY A 319 -4.65 14.02 6.42
N GLY A 320 -5.78 13.42 6.03
CA GLY A 320 -6.22 12.13 6.53
C GLY A 320 -7.12 12.16 7.77
N ALA A 321 -7.30 13.29 8.42
CA ALA A 321 -8.16 13.39 9.61
C ALA A 321 -9.64 13.04 9.32
N GLY A 322 -10.14 13.36 8.13
CA GLY A 322 -11.49 13.03 7.67
C GLY A 322 -11.65 11.62 7.13
N LEU A 323 -10.58 10.82 7.05
CA LEU A 323 -10.61 9.50 6.41
C LEU A 323 -11.68 8.58 7.01
N ARG A 324 -11.88 8.63 8.32
CA ARG A 324 -12.90 7.79 8.96
C ARG A 324 -14.30 8.08 8.46
N ASP A 325 -14.66 9.37 8.33
CA ASP A 325 -16.00 9.77 7.88
C ASP A 325 -16.26 9.30 6.44
N PHE A 326 -15.27 9.42 5.55
CA PHE A 326 -15.35 8.90 4.19
C PHE A 326 -15.42 7.39 4.19
N TRP A 327 -14.52 6.72 4.87
CA TRP A 327 -14.36 5.27 4.83
C TRP A 327 -15.56 4.54 5.43
N ASP A 328 -15.96 4.88 6.66
CA ASP A 328 -17.10 4.28 7.32
C ASP A 328 -18.38 4.48 6.49
N ARG A 329 -18.50 5.64 5.84
CA ARG A 329 -19.65 5.94 5.00
C ARG A 329 -19.62 5.19 3.68
N TRP A 330 -18.49 5.13 3.00
CA TRP A 330 -18.37 4.43 1.72
C TRP A 330 -18.44 2.92 1.88
N CYS A 331 -17.96 2.36 2.97
CA CYS A 331 -18.13 0.94 3.29
C CYS A 331 -19.60 0.51 3.41
N THR A 332 -20.56 1.44 3.55
CA THR A 332 -22.00 1.11 3.45
C THR A 332 -22.46 0.86 2.00
N ASN A 333 -21.67 1.24 1.01
CA ASN A 333 -21.91 0.91 -0.39
C ASN A 333 -21.40 -0.52 -0.67
N PRO A 334 -22.25 -1.48 -1.04
CA PRO A 334 -21.86 -2.87 -1.28
C PRO A 334 -20.88 -3.03 -2.45
N LEU A 335 -20.81 -2.04 -3.36
CA LEU A 335 -19.93 -2.02 -4.52
C LEU A 335 -18.64 -1.22 -4.28
N PHE A 336 -18.39 -0.76 -3.05
CA PHE A 336 -17.16 -0.07 -2.73
C PHE A 336 -15.99 -1.04 -2.70
N ALA A 337 -14.98 -0.79 -3.52
CA ALA A 337 -13.77 -1.59 -3.64
C ALA A 337 -12.52 -0.90 -3.05
N GLY A 338 -12.72 0.13 -2.21
CA GLY A 338 -11.61 0.93 -1.70
C GLY A 338 -11.25 2.09 -2.61
N GLY A 339 -10.06 2.65 -2.49
CA GLY A 339 -9.60 3.78 -3.29
C GLY A 339 -8.18 4.22 -2.94
N PHE A 340 -7.72 5.32 -3.58
CA PHE A 340 -6.36 5.82 -3.44
C PHE A 340 -6.35 7.27 -2.93
N ILE A 341 -5.75 7.50 -1.76
CA ILE A 341 -5.57 8.85 -1.20
C ILE A 341 -4.60 9.64 -2.08
N TRP A 342 -4.86 10.90 -2.32
CA TRP A 342 -3.92 11.86 -2.87
C TRP A 342 -3.22 12.58 -1.70
N VAL A 343 -1.93 12.49 -1.52
CA VAL A 343 -0.86 11.76 -2.20
C VAL A 343 0.15 11.28 -1.14
N PHE A 344 1.09 10.39 -1.48
CA PHE A 344 2.00 9.77 -0.52
C PHE A 344 2.90 10.77 0.20
N CYS A 345 3.60 11.63 -0.53
CA CYS A 345 4.52 12.59 0.09
C CYS A 345 4.45 13.97 -0.55
N ASP A 346 4.81 14.98 0.23
CA ASP A 346 5.04 16.32 -0.28
C ASP A 346 6.11 16.31 -1.39
N GLU A 347 5.83 16.99 -2.49
CA GLU A 347 6.74 17.10 -3.63
C GLU A 347 7.46 18.45 -3.65
N ALA A 348 8.44 18.64 -2.77
CA ALA A 348 9.17 19.88 -2.61
C ALA A 348 10.65 19.73 -3.06
N PRO A 349 10.97 19.87 -4.36
CA PRO A 349 12.35 19.75 -4.83
C PRO A 349 13.23 20.89 -4.31
N LYS A 350 14.46 20.56 -4.01
CA LYS A 350 15.47 21.52 -3.58
C LYS A 350 15.92 22.40 -4.75
N ARG A 351 15.74 23.69 -4.61
CA ARG A 351 16.12 24.71 -5.58
C ARG A 351 17.57 25.13 -5.38
N SER A 352 18.49 24.48 -6.08
CA SER A 352 19.93 24.83 -6.04
C SER A 352 20.20 26.26 -6.54
N ASP A 353 19.36 26.74 -7.46
CA ASP A 353 19.43 28.11 -8.00
C ASP A 353 18.90 29.18 -7.05
N LYS A 354 18.21 28.79 -5.96
CA LYS A 354 17.64 29.67 -4.93
C LYS A 354 18.19 29.39 -3.52
N GLY A 355 19.46 29.05 -3.42
CA GLY A 355 20.12 28.83 -2.13
C GLY A 355 19.71 27.56 -1.39
N GLY A 356 19.10 26.61 -2.08
CA GLY A 356 18.75 25.30 -1.50
C GLY A 356 17.43 25.25 -0.75
N ILE A 357 16.58 26.26 -0.90
CA ILE A 357 15.21 26.21 -0.37
C ILE A 357 14.39 25.11 -1.03
N LEU A 358 13.40 24.57 -0.33
CA LEU A 358 12.42 23.68 -0.93
C LEU A 358 11.40 24.52 -1.73
N ASP A 359 11.08 24.08 -2.93
CA ASP A 359 10.11 24.74 -3.80
C ASP A 359 8.72 24.16 -3.51
N SER A 360 7.80 24.99 -3.05
CA SER A 360 6.47 24.53 -2.68
C SER A 360 5.44 24.57 -3.81
N ASP A 361 5.75 25.27 -4.92
CA ASP A 361 4.76 25.59 -5.97
C ASP A 361 3.38 25.93 -5.37
N LYS A 362 3.36 26.87 -4.44
CA LYS A 362 2.17 27.29 -3.66
C LYS A 362 1.63 26.14 -2.80
N SER A 363 0.42 25.65 -3.11
CA SER A 363 -0.28 24.58 -2.40
C SER A 363 -0.12 23.20 -3.05
N ASN A 364 0.55 23.10 -4.20
CA ASN A 364 0.62 21.83 -4.93
C ASN A 364 1.64 20.86 -4.33
N ALA A 365 2.69 21.38 -3.68
CA ALA A 365 3.71 20.54 -3.07
C ALA A 365 3.36 20.01 -1.67
N PRO A 366 2.78 20.82 -0.74
CA PRO A 366 2.47 20.36 0.62
C PRO A 366 1.09 19.68 0.68
N ASP A 367 0.90 18.59 -0.02
CA ASP A 367 -0.35 17.84 -0.12
C ASP A 367 -0.19 16.35 0.22
N GLY A 368 1.01 15.94 0.63
CA GLY A 368 1.34 14.58 1.00
C GLY A 368 0.83 14.14 2.38
N VAL A 369 0.79 12.82 2.60
CA VAL A 369 0.54 12.22 3.92
C VAL A 369 1.80 12.09 4.75
N VAL A 370 2.96 12.24 4.14
CA VAL A 370 4.27 12.38 4.80
C VAL A 370 5.03 13.55 4.18
N GLY A 371 5.94 14.15 4.93
CA GLY A 371 6.77 15.24 4.44
C GLY A 371 7.73 14.82 3.30
N PRO A 372 8.39 15.79 2.64
CA PRO A 372 9.17 15.57 1.42
C PRO A 372 10.40 14.67 1.65
N ARG A 373 10.89 14.57 2.89
CA ARG A 373 11.96 13.64 3.32
C ARG A 373 11.43 12.42 4.06
N ARG A 374 10.12 12.14 3.91
CA ARG A 374 9.38 11.03 4.55
C ARG A 374 9.21 11.24 6.06
N GLU A 375 9.14 12.46 6.51
CA GLU A 375 8.78 12.79 7.89
C GLU A 375 7.34 12.34 8.18
N LYS A 376 7.17 11.67 9.33
CA LYS A 376 5.84 11.20 9.76
C LYS A 376 5.05 12.35 10.35
N GLU A 377 4.02 12.77 9.67
CA GLU A 377 3.12 13.87 10.05
C GLU A 377 1.83 13.37 10.71
N GLY A 378 0.94 14.27 11.09
CA GLY A 378 -0.35 13.91 11.71
C GLY A 378 -1.20 12.99 10.83
N SER A 379 -1.21 13.22 9.51
CA SER A 379 -1.84 12.39 8.47
C SER A 379 -1.38 10.93 8.51
N TYR A 380 -0.06 10.70 8.63
CA TYR A 380 0.50 9.35 8.76
C TYR A 380 -0.13 8.57 9.92
N TYR A 381 -0.21 9.19 11.11
CA TYR A 381 -0.77 8.54 12.31
C TYR A 381 -2.28 8.36 12.21
N ALA A 382 -3.00 9.33 11.65
CA ALA A 382 -4.43 9.25 11.44
C ALA A 382 -4.78 8.09 10.49
N ILE A 383 -4.14 7.99 9.34
CA ILE A 383 -4.36 6.92 8.37
C ILE A 383 -4.00 5.55 8.95
N ARG A 384 -2.85 5.45 9.61
CA ARG A 384 -2.41 4.22 10.29
C ARG A 384 -3.46 3.70 11.26
N ALA A 385 -4.08 4.59 12.04
CA ALA A 385 -5.11 4.23 12.99
C ALA A 385 -6.42 3.83 12.31
N GLN A 386 -6.86 4.59 11.29
CA GLN A 386 -8.13 4.36 10.60
C GLN A 386 -8.12 3.07 9.77
N TRP A 387 -6.99 2.77 9.13
CA TRP A 387 -6.85 1.57 8.30
C TRP A 387 -6.20 0.38 9.01
N SER A 388 -6.04 0.48 10.34
CA SER A 388 -5.59 -0.67 11.13
C SER A 388 -6.47 -1.90 10.84
N PRO A 389 -5.88 -3.06 10.54
CA PRO A 389 -6.66 -4.27 10.32
C PRO A 389 -7.25 -4.86 11.61
N ILE A 390 -6.90 -4.32 12.76
CA ILE A 390 -7.51 -4.60 14.06
C ILE A 390 -8.18 -3.31 14.51
N GLN A 391 -9.52 -3.31 14.62
CA GLN A 391 -10.29 -2.15 15.04
C GLN A 391 -10.92 -2.38 16.41
N LEU A 392 -10.76 -1.42 17.29
CA LEU A 392 -11.42 -1.44 18.59
C LEU A 392 -12.76 -0.71 18.51
N LYS A 393 -13.84 -1.32 18.99
CA LYS A 393 -15.09 -0.58 19.19
C LYS A 393 -14.89 0.49 20.28
N PRO A 394 -15.63 1.60 20.26
CA PRO A 394 -15.49 2.64 21.27
C PRO A 394 -15.46 2.06 22.68
N LEU A 395 -14.40 2.39 23.42
CA LEU A 395 -14.15 1.89 24.75
C LEU A 395 -14.21 3.05 25.77
N LEU A 396 -15.05 2.90 26.77
CA LEU A 396 -15.12 3.78 27.90
C LEU A 396 -14.73 3.01 29.17
N ILE A 397 -13.72 3.49 29.87
CA ILE A 397 -13.28 2.90 31.15
C ILE A 397 -14.20 3.44 32.26
N THR A 398 -15.21 2.66 32.63
CA THR A 398 -16.10 2.96 33.75
C THR A 398 -15.66 2.20 35.01
N ASP A 399 -16.35 2.45 36.15
CA ASP A 399 -16.11 1.71 37.40
C ASP A 399 -16.38 0.21 37.26
N HIS A 400 -17.23 -0.18 36.30
CA HIS A 400 -17.60 -1.57 36.00
C HIS A 400 -16.73 -2.20 34.89
N PHE A 401 -15.69 -1.50 34.41
CA PHE A 401 -14.79 -2.07 33.41
C PHE A 401 -14.08 -3.30 33.96
N ASP A 402 -14.26 -4.43 33.29
CA ASP A 402 -13.77 -5.76 33.70
C ASP A 402 -12.53 -6.24 32.91
N GLY A 403 -11.91 -5.36 32.12
CA GLY A 403 -10.77 -5.70 31.25
C GLY A 403 -11.20 -6.28 29.90
N SER A 404 -12.49 -6.28 29.57
CA SER A 404 -13.00 -6.79 28.31
C SER A 404 -13.43 -5.67 27.37
N PHE A 405 -13.21 -5.87 26.07
CA PHE A 405 -13.62 -4.94 25.00
C PHE A 405 -13.83 -5.66 23.67
N LEU A 406 -14.53 -5.01 22.74
CA LEU A 406 -14.84 -5.58 21.43
C LEU A 406 -13.77 -5.21 20.41
N VAL A 407 -13.36 -6.19 19.62
CA VAL A 407 -12.37 -6.09 18.56
C VAL A 407 -12.97 -6.60 17.26
N THR A 408 -12.84 -5.84 16.18
CA THR A 408 -13.24 -6.26 14.83
C THR A 408 -11.97 -6.60 14.03
N ASN A 409 -12.03 -7.73 13.32
CA ASN A 409 -10.98 -8.16 12.41
C ASN A 409 -11.27 -7.63 11.00
N GLU A 410 -10.47 -6.69 10.52
CA GLU A 410 -10.52 -6.13 9.16
C GLU A 410 -9.40 -6.66 8.24
N TYR A 411 -8.68 -7.69 8.65
CA TYR A 411 -7.82 -8.44 7.73
C TYR A 411 -8.64 -9.12 6.65
N THR A 412 -8.02 -9.37 5.51
CA THR A 412 -8.64 -10.12 4.41
C THR A 412 -8.48 -11.62 4.58
N TYR A 413 -7.34 -12.08 5.12
CA TYR A 413 -7.00 -13.51 5.22
C TYR A 413 -6.59 -13.93 6.63
N THR A 414 -6.07 -13.03 7.45
CA THR A 414 -5.45 -13.37 8.75
C THR A 414 -6.48 -13.45 9.86
N ASN A 415 -6.53 -14.57 10.59
CA ASN A 415 -7.29 -14.69 11.83
C ASN A 415 -6.54 -14.03 13.00
N LEU A 416 -7.26 -13.38 13.94
CA LEU A 416 -6.62 -12.62 15.03
C LEU A 416 -5.88 -13.48 16.06
N ASP A 417 -6.07 -14.79 16.09
CA ASP A 417 -5.26 -15.71 16.91
C ASP A 417 -3.78 -15.77 16.47
N LYS A 418 -3.47 -15.28 15.27
CA LYS A 418 -2.10 -15.12 14.77
C LYS A 418 -1.44 -13.80 15.20
N CYS A 419 -2.24 -12.87 15.70
CA CYS A 419 -1.80 -11.55 16.12
C CYS A 419 -1.55 -11.52 17.64
N ARG A 420 -0.87 -10.50 18.10
CA ARG A 420 -0.59 -10.27 19.52
C ARG A 420 -1.09 -8.89 19.93
N MET A 421 -1.59 -8.76 21.15
CA MET A 421 -1.92 -7.47 21.74
C MET A 421 -1.35 -7.38 23.16
N THR A 422 -0.87 -6.20 23.52
CA THR A 422 -0.35 -5.91 24.86
C THR A 422 -1.10 -4.74 25.48
N TYR A 423 -1.05 -4.64 26.80
CA TYR A 423 -1.52 -3.46 27.52
C TYR A 423 -0.42 -2.89 28.41
N LYS A 424 -0.48 -1.57 28.64
CA LYS A 424 0.29 -0.86 29.66
C LYS A 424 -0.64 0.07 30.43
N ILE A 425 -0.45 0.13 31.74
CA ILE A 425 -1.08 1.10 32.61
C ILE A 425 -0.04 2.14 32.98
N ARG A 426 -0.34 3.40 32.71
CA ARG A 426 0.58 4.52 32.95
C ARG A 426 0.00 5.54 33.90
N THR A 427 0.88 6.17 34.67
CA THR A 427 0.58 7.40 35.42
C THR A 427 1.03 8.61 34.61
N CYS A 428 0.31 9.73 34.65
CA CYS A 428 0.73 10.99 34.06
C CYS A 428 1.48 11.83 35.08
N GLU A 429 2.64 12.37 34.72
CA GLU A 429 3.36 13.32 35.60
C GLU A 429 2.70 14.72 35.56
N THR A 430 2.30 15.13 34.37
CA THR A 430 1.60 16.40 34.12
C THR A 430 0.74 16.30 32.87
N PRO A 431 -0.45 16.95 32.82
CA PRO A 431 -1.30 16.95 31.64
C PRO A 431 -0.69 17.72 30.45
N LEU A 432 0.40 18.47 30.66
CA LEU A 432 1.08 19.24 29.62
C LEU A 432 2.15 18.47 28.87
N LYS A 433 2.53 17.26 29.35
CA LYS A 433 3.51 16.41 28.71
C LYS A 433 2.84 15.21 28.02
N ASN A 434 3.44 14.75 26.93
CA ASN A 434 3.01 13.51 26.28
C ASN A 434 3.06 12.35 27.29
N VAL A 435 1.90 11.74 27.55
CA VAL A 435 1.75 10.67 28.53
C VAL A 435 2.57 9.43 28.19
N LEU A 436 2.77 9.14 26.90
CA LEU A 436 3.55 7.98 26.46
C LEU A 436 5.06 8.18 26.65
N GLU A 437 5.53 9.41 26.67
CA GLU A 437 6.93 9.78 26.86
C GLU A 437 7.27 10.05 28.34
N SER A 438 6.35 10.69 29.08
CA SER A 438 6.58 11.14 30.45
C SER A 438 5.93 10.26 31.53
N GLY A 439 4.92 9.46 31.15
CA GLY A 439 4.19 8.62 32.08
C GLY A 439 4.98 7.38 32.53
N LYS A 440 4.91 7.03 33.80
CA LYS A 440 5.51 5.78 34.30
C LYS A 440 4.59 4.60 34.07
N VAL A 441 5.12 3.50 33.54
CA VAL A 441 4.43 2.22 33.49
C VAL A 441 4.36 1.62 34.88
N ILE A 442 3.15 1.39 35.41
CA ILE A 442 2.91 0.76 36.72
C ILE A 442 2.43 -0.68 36.60
N ALA A 443 1.91 -1.07 35.43
CA ALA A 443 1.60 -2.46 35.11
C ALA A 443 1.61 -2.65 33.59
N GLU A 444 1.97 -3.87 33.16
CA GLU A 444 1.90 -4.26 31.74
C GLU A 444 1.62 -5.76 31.61
N GLY A 445 1.18 -6.18 30.43
CA GLY A 445 0.90 -7.58 30.15
C GLY A 445 0.29 -7.80 28.77
N HIS A 446 -0.26 -9.00 28.61
CA HIS A 446 -0.87 -9.43 27.36
C HIS A 446 -2.40 -9.36 27.41
N VAL A 447 -2.98 -8.99 26.28
CA VAL A 447 -4.42 -9.12 26.01
C VAL A 447 -4.66 -10.45 25.32
N GLN A 448 -5.62 -11.22 25.79
CA GLN A 448 -6.04 -12.44 25.14
C GLN A 448 -6.91 -12.07 23.93
N LEU A 449 -6.38 -12.28 22.71
CA LEU A 449 -7.12 -12.19 21.46
C LEU A 449 -7.65 -13.58 21.13
N PRO A 450 -8.99 -13.76 21.01
CA PRO A 450 -9.54 -15.02 20.55
C PRO A 450 -9.37 -15.19 19.03
N ALA A 451 -9.68 -16.38 18.54
CA ALA A 451 -9.81 -16.61 17.10
C ALA A 451 -11.03 -15.82 16.59
N ILE A 452 -10.77 -14.72 15.91
CA ILE A 452 -11.76 -13.88 15.24
C ILE A 452 -11.44 -13.93 13.75
N ALA A 453 -12.35 -14.47 12.95
CA ALA A 453 -12.17 -14.59 11.51
C ALA A 453 -12.26 -13.20 10.83
N PRO A 454 -11.70 -13.03 9.61
CA PRO A 454 -11.86 -11.82 8.83
C PRO A 454 -13.32 -11.37 8.70
N GLY A 455 -13.58 -10.08 8.91
CA GLY A 455 -14.90 -9.46 8.89
C GLY A 455 -15.72 -9.64 10.18
N GLU A 456 -15.26 -10.44 11.14
CA GLU A 456 -16.01 -10.71 12.38
C GLU A 456 -15.59 -9.78 13.53
N THR A 457 -16.47 -9.67 14.51
CA THR A 457 -16.23 -8.98 15.79
C THR A 457 -16.28 -9.97 16.93
N GLY A 458 -15.29 -9.91 17.82
CA GLY A 458 -15.21 -10.75 18.99
C GLY A 458 -14.80 -9.98 20.25
N LYS A 459 -14.79 -10.67 21.39
CA LYS A 459 -14.46 -10.08 22.69
C LYS A 459 -13.02 -10.41 23.08
N ALA A 460 -12.15 -9.39 23.17
CA ALA A 460 -10.81 -9.50 23.74
C ALA A 460 -10.87 -9.22 25.26
N ARG A 461 -9.87 -9.70 25.99
CA ARG A 461 -9.81 -9.56 27.45
C ARG A 461 -8.39 -9.58 27.97
N PHE A 462 -8.15 -8.81 29.04
CA PHE A 462 -6.99 -8.98 29.93
C PHE A 462 -7.43 -8.94 31.39
N THR A 463 -6.65 -9.59 32.25
CA THR A 463 -6.89 -9.54 33.70
C THR A 463 -6.46 -8.17 34.22
N LEU A 464 -7.37 -7.46 34.87
CA LEU A 464 -7.06 -6.16 35.46
C LEU A 464 -6.04 -6.35 36.60
N PRO A 465 -4.85 -5.69 36.54
CA PRO A 465 -3.92 -5.72 37.66
C PRO A 465 -4.50 -4.98 38.86
N ALA A 466 -4.05 -5.32 40.06
CA ALA A 466 -4.52 -4.67 41.30
C ALA A 466 -4.30 -3.14 41.28
N SER A 467 -3.23 -2.70 40.64
CA SER A 467 -2.88 -1.28 40.47
C SER A 467 -3.66 -0.58 39.33
N PHE A 468 -4.63 -1.24 38.65
CA PHE A 468 -5.33 -0.65 37.51
C PHE A 468 -5.90 0.74 37.81
N ARG A 469 -6.56 0.90 38.95
CA ARG A 469 -7.18 2.16 39.38
C ARG A 469 -6.20 3.22 39.87
N GLU A 470 -4.91 2.86 40.07
CA GLU A 470 -3.84 3.78 40.39
C GLU A 470 -3.30 4.47 39.12
N GLY A 471 -3.55 3.88 37.94
CA GLY A 471 -3.17 4.43 36.65
C GLY A 471 -4.08 5.57 36.18
N ASP A 472 -3.55 6.38 35.28
CA ASP A 472 -4.26 7.48 34.63
C ASP A 472 -4.70 7.10 33.22
N VAL A 473 -3.90 6.24 32.50
CA VAL A 473 -4.11 5.87 31.12
C VAL A 473 -3.88 4.36 30.92
N LEU A 474 -4.79 3.74 30.17
CA LEU A 474 -4.63 2.43 29.55
C LEU A 474 -4.11 2.61 28.12
N GLU A 475 -2.94 2.06 27.81
CA GLU A 475 -2.39 1.92 26.47
C GLU A 475 -2.61 0.49 25.99
N LEU A 476 -3.14 0.32 24.77
CA LEU A 476 -3.24 -0.96 24.08
C LEU A 476 -2.41 -0.89 22.81
N GLU A 477 -1.65 -1.94 22.51
CA GLU A 477 -0.85 -2.01 21.28
C GLU A 477 -1.03 -3.38 20.63
N ALA A 478 -1.35 -3.37 19.31
CA ALA A 478 -1.51 -4.56 18.52
C ALA A 478 -0.30 -4.79 17.61
N PHE A 479 0.03 -6.05 17.39
CA PHE A 479 1.13 -6.52 16.56
C PHE A 479 0.63 -7.59 15.61
N ASP A 480 1.17 -7.58 14.38
CA ASP A 480 0.90 -8.61 13.39
C ASP A 480 1.55 -9.96 13.76
N LYS A 481 1.39 -10.95 12.90
CA LYS A 481 1.94 -12.30 13.07
C LYS A 481 3.47 -12.36 13.04
N GLU A 482 4.13 -11.37 12.44
CA GLU A 482 5.58 -11.19 12.44
C GLU A 482 6.08 -10.40 13.67
N GLY A 483 5.19 -9.88 14.49
CA GLY A 483 5.51 -9.08 15.68
C GLY A 483 5.75 -7.59 15.39
N LYS A 484 5.40 -7.11 14.21
CA LYS A 484 5.46 -5.70 13.85
C LYS A 484 4.25 -4.96 14.43
N SER A 485 4.46 -3.77 15.01
CA SER A 485 3.38 -2.93 15.54
C SER A 485 2.44 -2.46 14.43
N ILE A 486 1.15 -2.74 14.59
CA ILE A 486 0.07 -2.36 13.68
C ILE A 486 -0.49 -0.99 14.08
N CYS A 487 -0.92 -0.88 15.33
CA CYS A 487 -1.57 0.31 15.88
C CYS A 487 -1.52 0.30 17.39
N ASN A 488 -1.64 1.48 17.98
CA ASN A 488 -1.79 1.66 19.42
C ASN A 488 -2.97 2.58 19.73
N TRP A 489 -3.60 2.36 20.88
CA TRP A 489 -4.73 3.15 21.36
C TRP A 489 -4.48 3.53 22.81
N THR A 490 -4.94 4.71 23.21
CA THR A 490 -4.87 5.20 24.57
C THR A 490 -6.26 5.58 25.07
N TYR A 491 -6.59 5.11 26.26
CA TYR A 491 -7.88 5.37 26.91
C TYR A 491 -7.65 5.94 28.32
N PRO A 492 -8.31 7.04 28.68
CA PRO A 492 -8.22 7.56 30.03
C PRO A 492 -8.88 6.59 31.03
N ILE A 493 -8.15 6.19 32.07
CA ILE A 493 -8.68 5.48 33.22
C ILE A 493 -9.36 6.50 34.16
N ARG A 494 -8.73 7.67 34.31
CA ARG A 494 -9.31 8.83 35.00
C ARG A 494 -9.69 9.90 33.98
N LEU A 495 -10.93 10.38 34.06
CA LEU A 495 -11.33 11.55 33.29
C LEU A 495 -10.58 12.78 33.78
N ALA A 496 -10.47 13.82 32.93
CA ALA A 496 -9.68 15.02 33.23
C ALA A 496 -9.99 15.63 34.60
N LYS A 497 -11.27 15.73 34.98
CA LYS A 497 -11.66 16.21 36.31
C LYS A 497 -11.18 15.28 37.44
N GLN A 498 -11.37 13.97 37.30
CA GLN A 498 -10.93 12.99 38.29
C GLN A 498 -9.42 12.98 38.44
N TYR A 499 -8.68 13.11 37.34
CA TYR A 499 -7.23 13.26 37.36
C TYR A 499 -6.81 14.50 38.14
N PHE A 500 -7.43 15.64 37.86
CA PHE A 500 -7.14 16.92 38.52
C PHE A 500 -7.44 16.84 40.02
N ASP A 501 -8.62 16.35 40.40
CA ASP A 501 -9.00 16.20 41.83
C ASP A 501 -8.03 15.26 42.58
N HIS A 502 -7.59 14.17 41.94
CA HIS A 502 -6.62 13.23 42.51
C HIS A 502 -5.25 13.88 42.73
N LYS A 503 -4.76 14.66 41.78
CA LYS A 503 -3.48 15.39 41.91
C LYS A 503 -3.56 16.49 42.96
N MET A 504 -4.66 17.22 43.01
CA MET A 504 -4.89 18.24 44.04
C MET A 504 -4.93 17.63 45.46
N ALA A 505 -5.58 16.47 45.59
CA ALA A 505 -5.62 15.77 46.90
C ALA A 505 -4.26 15.26 47.35
N GLN A 506 -3.34 14.97 46.43
CA GLN A 506 -1.96 14.55 46.74
C GLN A 506 -0.99 15.71 46.99
N THR A 507 -1.37 16.93 46.61
CA THR A 507 -0.55 18.12 46.80
C THR A 507 -0.85 18.69 48.19
N PRO A 508 0.09 18.73 49.14
CA PRO A 508 -0.14 19.37 50.42
C PRO A 508 -0.46 20.84 50.20
N MET A 509 -1.70 21.23 50.42
CA MET A 509 -2.06 22.65 50.47
C MET A 509 -1.56 23.24 51.81
N THR A 510 -0.30 23.64 51.85
CA THR A 510 0.11 24.63 52.84
C THR A 510 -0.44 25.97 52.41
N LEU A 511 -1.34 26.52 53.20
CA LEU A 511 -1.83 27.88 53.10
C LEU A 511 -0.73 28.91 53.41
N GLU A 512 0.43 28.81 52.86
CA GLU A 512 1.39 29.90 52.79
C GLU A 512 0.92 30.87 51.73
N ALA A 513 0.92 32.15 52.07
CA ALA A 513 0.47 33.22 51.17
C ALA A 513 1.12 33.08 49.79
N VAL A 514 0.33 32.63 48.80
CA VAL A 514 0.77 32.53 47.40
C VAL A 514 1.00 33.95 46.91
N GLN A 515 2.18 34.32 46.51
CA GLN A 515 2.46 35.58 45.83
C GLN A 515 1.68 35.57 44.51
N PRO A 516 1.02 36.70 44.13
CA PRO A 516 0.32 36.78 42.89
C PRO A 516 1.24 36.45 41.69
N ALA A 517 0.75 35.65 40.76
CA ALA A 517 1.50 35.38 39.54
C ALA A 517 1.75 36.69 38.77
N THR A 518 2.99 36.91 38.34
CA THR A 518 3.31 38.05 37.45
C THR A 518 3.03 37.64 36.01
N ALA A 519 2.31 38.51 35.30
CA ALA A 519 2.03 38.33 33.88
C ALA A 519 2.90 39.27 33.04
N THR A 520 3.65 38.73 32.10
CA THR A 520 4.39 39.52 31.10
C THR A 520 3.80 39.23 29.74
N GLN A 521 3.29 40.26 29.07
CA GLN A 521 2.71 40.14 27.74
C GLN A 521 3.67 40.70 26.68
N THR A 522 3.91 39.94 25.66
CA THR A 522 4.59 40.35 24.41
C THR A 522 3.57 40.46 23.27
N ALA A 523 4.00 40.87 22.07
CA ALA A 523 3.12 40.91 20.90
C ALA A 523 2.60 39.52 20.49
N THR A 524 3.24 38.44 20.90
CA THR A 524 2.96 37.07 20.47
C THR A 524 2.75 36.05 21.58
N SER A 525 2.95 36.44 22.85
CA SER A 525 2.85 35.52 23.99
C SER A 525 2.45 36.26 25.29
N ILE A 526 1.84 35.49 26.20
CA ILE A 526 1.64 35.88 27.60
C ILE A 526 2.39 34.87 28.46
N GLU A 527 3.38 35.31 29.21
CA GLU A 527 4.10 34.50 30.18
C GLU A 527 3.57 34.77 31.59
N LEU A 528 3.13 33.72 32.28
CA LEU A 528 2.73 33.76 33.68
C LEU A 528 3.82 33.14 34.53
N LYS A 529 4.36 33.84 35.49
CA LYS A 529 5.32 33.32 36.47
C LYS A 529 4.74 33.38 37.88
N SER A 530 4.82 32.27 38.57
CA SER A 530 4.57 32.15 40.00
C SER A 530 5.75 31.50 40.73
N ASP A 531 5.80 31.62 42.05
CA ASP A 531 6.86 30.98 42.88
C ASP A 531 6.79 29.45 42.85
N ARG A 532 5.77 28.86 42.23
CA ARG A 532 5.49 27.40 42.22
C ARG A 532 5.33 26.78 40.86
N VAL A 533 5.32 27.55 39.77
CA VAL A 533 5.18 27.05 38.38
C VAL A 533 6.15 27.79 37.46
#